data_814c782c884ce3df36950518f03c07f2
#
_entry.id   814c782c884ce3df36950518f03c07f2
#
_cell.length_a   1.000
_cell.length_b   1.000
_cell.length_c   1.000
_cell.angle_alpha   90.00
_cell.angle_beta   90.00
_cell.angle_gamma   90.00
#
_symmetry.space_group_name_H-M   'P 1'
#
loop_
_entity.id
_entity.type
_entity.pdbx_description
1 polymer ?
#
loop_
_entity_poly.entity_id
_entity_poly.type
_entity_poly.pdbx_seq_one_letter_code
_entity_poly.pdbx_strand_id
1 'polypeptide(L)'
;MLPRSIAACLGLLGMLMATQAAASISLNATRIVFEGDHKEANITVRNGNQDVLIQSWVDMNDADGSRAPFAVTPPLARVFAKEQQLLRILYEGKGMPTDRESVVWLNVQEIPKASEVENTLQLAIRQRIKIFFRPAGLAGSAQQAPGQLEWSLVKHGAQSVLQVKNPTLYHVSMADIKVQAQLASDSTMIAPGEEKRFPLSAAPASGPVQLSFSSINDYGAQNHYSAALPSAAAVAVHATESRRKP
;
A
#
# COMPACT_ATOMS: atom_id res chain seq x y z
N MET A 1 -27.03 -32.35 34.74
CA MET A 1 -26.84 -32.39 33.26
C MET A 1 -27.70 -31.31 32.64
N LEU A 2 -27.11 -30.21 32.13
CA LEU A 2 -27.89 -29.20 31.41
C LEU A 2 -28.45 -29.78 30.12
N PRO A 3 -29.72 -29.55 29.77
CA PRO A 3 -30.28 -30.04 28.53
C PRO A 3 -29.55 -29.42 27.34
N ARG A 4 -29.27 -30.21 26.32
CA ARG A 4 -28.52 -29.82 25.11
C ARG A 4 -29.05 -28.55 24.44
N SER A 5 -30.33 -28.24 24.58
CA SER A 5 -30.96 -27.00 24.08
C SER A 5 -30.50 -25.74 24.81
N ILE A 6 -30.22 -25.79 26.12
CA ILE A 6 -29.71 -24.63 26.87
C ILE A 6 -28.24 -24.35 26.51
N ALA A 7 -27.43 -25.39 26.32
CA ALA A 7 -26.05 -25.23 25.86
C ALA A 7 -25.96 -24.62 24.45
N ALA A 8 -26.88 -24.99 23.56
CA ALA A 8 -26.96 -24.41 22.22
C ALA A 8 -27.39 -22.91 22.25
N CYS A 9 -28.33 -22.55 23.10
CA CYS A 9 -28.77 -21.15 23.28
C CYS A 9 -27.67 -20.27 23.92
N LEU A 10 -26.90 -20.79 24.88
CA LEU A 10 -25.77 -20.07 25.47
C LEU A 10 -24.61 -19.89 24.48
N GLY A 11 -24.35 -20.86 23.60
CA GLY A 11 -23.38 -20.75 22.52
C GLY A 11 -23.78 -19.70 21.45
N LEU A 12 -25.06 -19.64 21.12
CA LEU A 12 -25.58 -18.65 20.18
C LEU A 12 -25.57 -17.23 20.74
N LEU A 13 -25.86 -17.07 22.03
CA LEU A 13 -25.80 -15.78 22.74
C LEU A 13 -24.35 -15.27 22.87
N GLY A 14 -23.37 -16.15 23.04
CA GLY A 14 -21.94 -15.80 23.05
C GLY A 14 -21.40 -15.29 21.70
N MET A 15 -21.95 -15.78 20.57
CA MET A 15 -21.58 -15.31 19.23
C MET A 15 -22.13 -13.91 18.89
N LEU A 16 -23.19 -13.47 19.55
CA LEU A 16 -23.78 -12.13 19.34
C LEU A 16 -23.04 -11.01 20.09
N MET A 17 -22.13 -11.34 20.98
CA MET A 17 -21.29 -10.39 21.73
C MET A 17 -19.92 -10.11 21.05
N ALA A 18 -19.76 -10.43 19.76
CA ALA A 18 -18.60 -9.99 19.00
C ALA A 18 -18.63 -8.46 18.92
N THR A 19 -17.98 -7.78 19.87
CA THR A 19 -17.80 -6.32 19.85
C THR A 19 -17.06 -5.96 18.58
N GLN A 20 -17.72 -5.21 17.71
CA GLN A 20 -17.10 -4.67 16.50
C GLN A 20 -16.02 -3.68 16.94
N ALA A 21 -14.76 -4.03 16.75
CA ALA A 21 -13.65 -3.08 16.80
C ALA A 21 -13.80 -2.17 15.58
N ALA A 22 -14.59 -1.11 15.69
CA ALA A 22 -14.69 -0.10 14.65
C ALA A 22 -13.49 0.84 14.80
N ALA A 23 -12.65 0.95 13.78
CA ALA A 23 -11.71 2.05 13.67
C ALA A 23 -12.51 3.37 13.74
N SER A 24 -12.06 4.33 14.55
CA SER A 24 -12.81 5.58 14.75
C SER A 24 -12.84 6.42 13.49
N ILE A 25 -11.74 6.43 12.69
CA ILE A 25 -11.68 7.11 11.40
C ILE A 25 -11.31 6.13 10.28
N SER A 26 -11.78 6.42 9.06
CA SER A 26 -11.41 5.69 7.84
C SER A 26 -11.17 6.67 6.70
N LEU A 27 -10.28 6.30 5.77
CA LEU A 27 -10.02 7.04 4.54
C LEU A 27 -10.80 6.39 3.38
N ASN A 28 -11.28 7.21 2.45
CA ASN A 28 -11.99 6.71 1.26
C ASN A 28 -11.08 6.10 0.19
N ALA A 29 -9.76 6.17 0.37
CA ALA A 29 -8.76 5.59 -0.52
C ALA A 29 -7.55 5.08 0.27
N THR A 30 -6.83 4.10 -0.30
CA THR A 30 -5.60 3.52 0.28
C THR A 30 -4.33 4.20 -0.24
N ARG A 31 -4.46 5.06 -1.25
CA ARG A 31 -3.39 5.84 -1.89
C ARG A 31 -3.97 7.05 -2.62
N ILE A 32 -3.14 8.01 -2.95
CA ILE A 32 -3.49 9.19 -3.72
C ILE A 32 -2.55 9.27 -4.92
N VAL A 33 -3.09 9.60 -6.08
CA VAL A 33 -2.31 10.05 -7.24
C VAL A 33 -2.45 11.57 -7.31
N PHE A 34 -1.32 12.27 -7.30
CA PHE A 34 -1.26 13.72 -7.48
C PHE A 34 -0.69 13.99 -8.86
N GLU A 35 -1.56 14.38 -9.79
CA GLU A 35 -1.14 14.77 -11.14
C GLU A 35 -0.53 16.19 -11.09
N GLY A 36 0.69 16.33 -11.63
CA GLY A 36 1.49 17.55 -11.51
C GLY A 36 0.95 18.77 -12.25
N ASP A 37 -0.02 18.59 -13.16
CA ASP A 37 -0.78 19.65 -13.81
C ASP A 37 -1.99 20.10 -13.00
N HIS A 38 -2.36 19.37 -11.95
CA HIS A 38 -3.41 19.73 -11.02
C HIS A 38 -2.85 20.58 -9.86
N LYS A 39 -3.68 21.49 -9.33
CA LYS A 39 -3.29 22.34 -8.19
C LYS A 39 -3.41 21.61 -6.86
N GLU A 40 -4.24 20.57 -6.79
CA GLU A 40 -4.53 19.83 -5.57
C GLU A 40 -4.99 18.40 -5.86
N ALA A 41 -4.82 17.55 -4.84
CA ALA A 41 -5.49 16.27 -4.72
C ALA A 41 -6.30 16.24 -3.43
N ASN A 42 -7.30 15.37 -3.37
CA ASN A 42 -8.23 15.32 -2.25
C ASN A 42 -8.36 13.92 -1.68
N ILE A 43 -8.64 13.86 -0.38
CA ILE A 43 -9.05 12.62 0.29
C ILE A 43 -10.07 12.94 1.37
N THR A 44 -11.02 12.03 1.57
CA THR A 44 -12.06 12.18 2.59
C THR A 44 -11.77 11.30 3.79
N VAL A 45 -11.72 11.90 4.96
CA VAL A 45 -11.74 11.22 6.26
C VAL A 45 -13.19 11.06 6.69
N ARG A 46 -13.60 9.83 6.98
CA ARG A 46 -14.91 9.51 7.56
C ARG A 46 -14.75 9.17 9.01
N ASN A 47 -15.54 9.78 9.86
CA ASN A 47 -15.55 9.52 11.29
C ASN A 47 -16.63 8.50 11.69
N GLY A 48 -16.33 7.73 12.74
CA GLY A 48 -17.27 6.78 13.35
C GLY A 48 -18.27 7.44 14.31
N ASN A 49 -18.40 6.86 15.49
CA ASN A 49 -19.49 7.18 16.40
C ASN A 49 -19.18 8.25 17.46
N GLN A 50 -17.95 8.76 17.52
CA GLN A 50 -17.53 9.75 18.52
C GLN A 50 -16.81 10.93 17.86
N ASP A 51 -16.95 12.11 18.44
CA ASP A 51 -16.19 13.28 18.01
C ASP A 51 -14.69 13.05 18.16
N VAL A 52 -13.93 13.44 17.15
CA VAL A 52 -12.48 13.28 17.13
C VAL A 52 -11.80 14.52 16.57
N LEU A 53 -10.60 14.81 17.07
CA LEU A 53 -9.67 15.72 16.38
C LEU A 53 -8.80 14.89 15.46
N ILE A 54 -8.57 15.36 14.24
CA ILE A 54 -7.61 14.80 13.30
C ILE A 54 -6.51 15.80 13.03
N GLN A 55 -5.28 15.34 13.04
CA GLN A 55 -4.11 16.07 12.59
C GLN A 55 -3.60 15.44 11.30
N SER A 56 -3.31 16.28 10.28
CA SER A 56 -2.91 15.79 8.97
C SER A 56 -1.70 16.54 8.44
N TRP A 57 -0.71 15.81 7.90
CA TRP A 57 0.49 16.36 7.30
C TRP A 57 1.08 15.44 6.24
N VAL A 58 1.98 15.98 5.40
CA VAL A 58 2.75 15.19 4.44
C VAL A 58 4.21 15.19 4.85
N ASP A 59 4.85 14.02 4.77
CA ASP A 59 6.29 13.86 4.99
C ASP A 59 6.95 13.10 3.82
N MET A 60 8.28 13.26 3.70
CA MET A 60 9.13 12.36 2.95
C MET A 60 9.35 11.10 3.79
N ASN A 61 9.70 9.97 3.17
CA ASN A 61 9.98 8.74 3.91
C ASN A 61 11.42 8.71 4.47
N ASP A 62 12.09 9.84 4.52
CA ASP A 62 13.48 9.94 4.91
C ASP A 62 13.64 9.92 6.43
N ALA A 63 14.72 9.26 6.89
CA ALA A 63 15.01 9.12 8.32
C ALA A 63 15.32 10.47 9.00
N ASP A 64 15.70 11.48 8.22
CA ASP A 64 16.03 12.83 8.68
C ASP A 64 14.80 13.73 8.89
N GLY A 65 13.58 13.21 8.56
CA GLY A 65 12.33 13.96 8.74
C GLY A 65 12.18 15.14 7.80
N SER A 66 12.82 15.13 6.64
CA SER A 66 12.73 16.21 5.66
C SER A 66 11.29 16.52 5.31
N ARG A 67 10.98 17.83 5.24
CA ARG A 67 9.65 18.32 4.93
C ARG A 67 9.35 18.08 3.45
N ALA A 68 8.25 17.40 3.17
CA ALA A 68 7.73 17.31 1.81
C ALA A 68 7.19 18.69 1.35
N PRO A 69 7.37 19.08 0.08
CA PRO A 69 6.87 20.35 -0.47
C PRO A 69 5.35 20.29 -0.72
N PHE A 70 4.62 19.81 0.26
CA PHE A 70 3.17 19.69 0.24
C PHE A 70 2.56 20.22 1.54
N ALA A 71 1.40 20.83 1.42
CA ALA A 71 0.58 21.23 2.54
C ALA A 71 -0.76 20.48 2.53
N VAL A 72 -1.28 20.19 3.73
CA VAL A 72 -2.63 19.63 3.90
C VAL A 72 -3.52 20.68 4.52
N THR A 73 -4.73 20.85 4.01
CA THR A 73 -5.69 21.78 4.58
C THR A 73 -7.06 21.13 4.75
N PRO A 74 -7.66 21.23 5.95
CA PRO A 74 -7.11 21.78 7.19
C PRO A 74 -6.05 20.83 7.82
N PRO A 75 -4.96 21.37 8.43
CA PRO A 75 -3.95 20.54 9.09
C PRO A 75 -4.44 19.98 10.44
N LEU A 76 -5.42 20.61 11.05
CA LEU A 76 -6.10 20.18 12.27
C LEU A 76 -7.60 20.43 12.10
N ALA A 77 -8.43 19.43 12.35
CA ALA A 77 -9.88 19.54 12.25
C ALA A 77 -10.58 18.73 13.33
N ARG A 78 -11.69 19.23 13.84
CA ARG A 78 -12.65 18.45 14.61
C ARG A 78 -13.65 17.85 13.63
N VAL A 79 -13.80 16.54 13.66
CA VAL A 79 -14.79 15.82 12.87
C VAL A 79 -15.83 15.25 13.83
N PHE A 80 -17.08 15.69 13.68
CA PHE A 80 -18.16 15.21 14.55
C PHE A 80 -18.51 13.75 14.23
N ALA A 81 -19.20 13.11 15.16
CA ALA A 81 -19.65 11.74 15.01
C ALA A 81 -20.45 11.56 13.71
N LYS A 82 -20.09 10.52 12.91
CA LYS A 82 -20.70 10.18 11.62
C LYS A 82 -20.52 11.21 10.51
N GLU A 83 -19.73 12.26 10.73
CA GLU A 83 -19.41 13.25 9.71
C GLU A 83 -18.13 12.91 8.92
N GLN A 84 -17.87 13.71 7.92
CA GLN A 84 -16.74 13.57 7.02
C GLN A 84 -15.96 14.89 6.93
N GLN A 85 -14.65 14.78 6.81
CA GLN A 85 -13.75 15.90 6.56
C GLN A 85 -13.01 15.67 5.24
N LEU A 86 -13.15 16.59 4.31
CA LEU A 86 -12.32 16.65 3.12
C LEU A 86 -10.96 17.25 3.49
N LEU A 87 -9.89 16.54 3.17
CA LEU A 87 -8.52 17.03 3.21
C LEU A 87 -8.07 17.35 1.80
N ARG A 88 -7.54 18.55 1.59
CA ARG A 88 -6.93 18.99 0.34
C ARG A 88 -5.42 18.95 0.48
N ILE A 89 -4.75 18.32 -0.43
CA ILE A 89 -3.30 18.25 -0.52
C ILE A 89 -2.86 19.22 -1.61
N LEU A 90 -2.05 20.20 -1.24
CA LEU A 90 -1.56 21.26 -2.12
C LEU A 90 -0.06 21.06 -2.34
N TYR A 91 0.40 21.17 -3.58
CA TYR A 91 1.82 21.15 -3.91
C TYR A 91 2.40 22.56 -3.99
N GLU A 92 3.60 22.79 -3.45
CA GLU A 92 4.29 24.08 -3.46
C GLU A 92 4.82 24.48 -4.85
N GLY A 93 4.69 23.61 -5.86
CA GLY A 93 5.11 23.86 -7.24
C GLY A 93 6.60 23.64 -7.52
N LYS A 94 7.39 23.25 -6.51
CA LYS A 94 8.83 22.97 -6.62
C LYS A 94 9.28 21.95 -5.58
N GLY A 95 10.48 21.41 -5.78
CA GLY A 95 11.10 20.49 -4.79
C GLY A 95 10.85 19.02 -5.05
N MET A 96 10.03 18.65 -6.06
CA MET A 96 9.88 17.27 -6.52
C MET A 96 10.60 17.05 -7.85
N PRO A 97 11.11 15.84 -8.14
CA PRO A 97 11.63 15.45 -9.45
C PRO A 97 10.59 15.68 -10.54
N THR A 98 11.04 16.09 -11.74
CA THR A 98 10.19 16.37 -12.90
C THR A 98 10.29 15.31 -13.99
N ASP A 99 11.21 14.35 -13.84
CA ASP A 99 11.56 13.31 -14.81
C ASP A 99 10.98 11.93 -14.49
N ARG A 100 10.38 11.76 -13.31
CA ARG A 100 9.83 10.48 -12.84
C ARG A 100 8.78 10.69 -11.76
N GLU A 101 7.97 9.67 -11.53
CA GLU A 101 7.05 9.60 -10.39
C GLU A 101 7.84 9.59 -9.08
N SER A 102 7.32 10.27 -8.07
CA SER A 102 7.88 10.31 -6.72
C SER A 102 6.82 9.95 -5.69
N VAL A 103 7.24 9.49 -4.52
CA VAL A 103 6.33 9.10 -3.43
C VAL A 103 6.62 9.93 -2.19
N VAL A 104 5.55 10.53 -1.66
CA VAL A 104 5.51 11.13 -0.32
C VAL A 104 4.36 10.50 0.46
N TRP A 105 4.26 10.81 1.75
CA TRP A 105 3.31 10.14 2.63
C TRP A 105 2.36 11.12 3.29
N LEU A 106 1.06 10.91 3.09
CA LEU A 106 0.04 11.55 3.90
C LEU A 106 -0.12 10.80 5.21
N ASN A 107 -0.06 11.52 6.30
CA ASN A 107 -0.38 11.05 7.64
C ASN A 107 -1.68 11.69 8.08
N VAL A 108 -2.58 10.88 8.62
CA VAL A 108 -3.81 11.32 9.27
C VAL A 108 -3.83 10.66 10.65
N GLN A 109 -3.62 11.47 11.67
CA GLN A 109 -3.58 11.01 13.06
C GLN A 109 -4.83 11.44 13.79
N GLU A 110 -5.46 10.48 14.43
CA GLU A 110 -6.54 10.72 15.36
C GLU A 110 -5.99 11.17 16.71
N ILE A 111 -6.63 12.18 17.29
CA ILE A 111 -6.41 12.65 18.65
C ILE A 111 -7.73 12.45 19.41
N PRO A 112 -7.89 11.33 20.10
CA PRO A 112 -9.14 11.03 20.81
C PRO A 112 -9.32 11.99 21.99
N LYS A 113 -10.59 12.22 22.38
CA LYS A 113 -10.90 12.96 23.62
C LYS A 113 -10.34 12.20 24.82
N ALA A 114 -9.77 12.91 25.78
CA ALA A 114 -9.27 12.28 27.00
C ALA A 114 -10.38 11.47 27.69
N SER A 115 -10.03 10.29 28.20
CA SER A 115 -10.96 9.45 28.97
C SER A 115 -11.26 10.10 30.32
N GLU A 116 -12.52 10.09 30.72
CA GLU A 116 -12.96 10.52 32.05
C GLU A 116 -12.90 9.36 33.04
N VAL A 117 -12.60 8.14 32.60
CA VAL A 117 -12.49 6.94 33.41
C VAL A 117 -11.03 6.66 33.73
N GLU A 118 -10.71 6.52 35.03
CA GLU A 118 -9.36 6.16 35.46
C GLU A 118 -8.98 4.75 35.00
N ASN A 119 -7.68 4.51 34.83
CA ASN A 119 -7.08 3.23 34.38
C ASN A 119 -7.60 2.73 33.02
N THR A 120 -7.92 3.65 32.12
CA THR A 120 -8.37 3.32 30.75
C THR A 120 -7.19 3.42 29.78
N LEU A 121 -6.99 2.37 28.98
CA LEU A 121 -6.06 2.41 27.85
C LEU A 121 -6.73 3.18 26.69
N GLN A 122 -6.11 4.27 26.28
CA GLN A 122 -6.56 5.07 25.13
C GLN A 122 -5.60 4.90 23.95
N LEU A 123 -6.13 4.51 22.79
CA LEU A 123 -5.36 4.32 21.58
C LEU A 123 -5.57 5.50 20.62
N ALA A 124 -4.48 6.05 20.12
CA ALA A 124 -4.49 7.01 19.02
C ALA A 124 -3.98 6.30 17.75
N ILE A 125 -4.78 6.32 16.69
CA ILE A 125 -4.45 5.65 15.44
C ILE A 125 -3.93 6.69 14.45
N ARG A 126 -2.78 6.38 13.82
CA ARG A 126 -2.26 7.12 12.67
C ARG A 126 -2.35 6.25 11.43
N GLN A 127 -3.12 6.71 10.45
CA GLN A 127 -3.13 6.14 9.11
C GLN A 127 -2.10 6.84 8.24
N ARG A 128 -1.29 6.07 7.55
CA ARG A 128 -0.24 6.58 6.67
C ARG A 128 -0.40 5.96 5.29
N ILE A 129 -0.68 6.80 4.28
CA ILE A 129 -0.90 6.37 2.91
C ILE A 129 0.04 7.08 1.95
N LYS A 130 0.32 6.44 0.82
CA LYS A 130 1.20 6.97 -0.22
C LYS A 130 0.49 8.03 -1.05
N ILE A 131 1.22 9.10 -1.37
CA ILE A 131 0.87 10.05 -2.44
C ILE A 131 1.89 9.83 -3.54
N PHE A 132 1.44 9.41 -4.72
CA PHE A 132 2.25 9.30 -5.93
C PHE A 132 2.17 10.62 -6.69
N PHE A 133 3.24 11.40 -6.65
CA PHE A 133 3.34 12.62 -7.43
C PHE A 133 3.84 12.30 -8.84
N ARG A 134 3.05 12.64 -9.84
CA ARG A 134 3.34 12.46 -11.27
C ARG A 134 3.55 13.81 -11.94
N PRO A 135 4.77 14.15 -12.33
CA PRO A 135 5.02 15.36 -13.11
C PRO A 135 4.18 15.40 -14.39
N ALA A 136 3.76 16.59 -14.78
CA ALA A 136 3.05 16.78 -16.04
C ALA A 136 3.90 16.29 -17.23
N GLY A 137 3.28 15.60 -18.17
CA GLY A 137 3.94 15.10 -19.38
C GLY A 137 4.87 13.90 -19.18
N LEU A 138 4.81 13.23 -18.01
CA LEU A 138 5.61 12.02 -17.77
C LEU A 138 5.28 10.93 -18.80
N ALA A 139 6.32 10.43 -19.50
CA ALA A 139 6.15 9.42 -20.53
C ALA A 139 5.76 8.05 -19.97
N GLY A 140 4.97 7.27 -20.72
CA GLY A 140 4.52 5.94 -20.34
C GLY A 140 3.22 5.95 -19.53
N SER A 141 2.99 4.88 -18.77
CA SER A 141 1.77 4.69 -18.00
C SER A 141 2.03 3.85 -16.74
N ALA A 142 1.56 4.32 -15.59
CA ALA A 142 1.63 3.55 -14.35
C ALA A 142 0.87 2.22 -14.44
N GLN A 143 -0.22 2.17 -15.21
CA GLN A 143 -0.99 0.95 -15.41
C GLN A 143 -0.21 -0.12 -16.19
N GLN A 144 0.67 0.28 -17.09
CA GLN A 144 1.50 -0.63 -17.90
C GLN A 144 2.82 -1.00 -17.22
N ALA A 145 3.28 -0.20 -16.26
CA ALA A 145 4.56 -0.39 -15.59
C ALA A 145 4.78 -1.79 -14.99
N PRO A 146 3.79 -2.45 -14.35
CA PRO A 146 4.00 -3.79 -13.80
C PRO A 146 4.36 -4.84 -14.85
N GLY A 147 3.80 -4.73 -16.07
CA GLY A 147 4.12 -5.63 -17.18
C GLY A 147 5.49 -5.35 -17.82
N GLN A 148 6.10 -4.20 -17.54
CA GLN A 148 7.41 -3.81 -18.06
C GLN A 148 8.56 -4.12 -17.10
N LEU A 149 8.27 -4.63 -15.89
CA LEU A 149 9.30 -5.08 -14.96
C LEU A 149 10.15 -6.19 -15.58
N GLU A 150 11.46 -6.09 -15.43
CA GLU A 150 12.44 -7.07 -15.90
C GLU A 150 12.77 -8.04 -14.78
N TRP A 151 12.34 -9.30 -14.94
CA TRP A 151 12.54 -10.34 -13.96
C TRP A 151 13.61 -11.33 -14.40
N SER A 152 14.48 -11.73 -13.49
CA SER A 152 15.49 -12.77 -13.74
C SER A 152 15.73 -13.61 -12.50
N LEU A 153 16.20 -14.85 -12.71
CA LEU A 153 16.64 -15.76 -11.67
C LEU A 153 18.15 -15.89 -11.76
N VAL A 154 18.86 -15.43 -10.75
CA VAL A 154 20.32 -15.46 -10.71
C VAL A 154 20.82 -16.35 -9.58
N LYS A 155 22.03 -16.93 -9.73
CA LYS A 155 22.71 -17.65 -8.67
C LYS A 155 23.73 -16.71 -8.01
N HIS A 156 23.70 -16.65 -6.70
CA HIS A 156 24.72 -15.99 -5.90
C HIS A 156 25.37 -17.03 -4.96
N GLY A 157 26.49 -17.60 -5.41
CA GLY A 157 27.06 -18.78 -4.77
C GLY A 157 26.12 -19.98 -4.87
N ALA A 158 25.80 -20.61 -3.75
CA ALA A 158 24.84 -21.72 -3.67
C ALA A 158 23.36 -21.28 -3.63
N GLN A 159 23.10 -19.97 -3.44
CA GLN A 159 21.75 -19.46 -3.26
C GLN A 159 21.14 -18.97 -4.58
N SER A 160 19.89 -19.31 -4.83
CA SER A 160 19.10 -18.73 -5.91
C SER A 160 18.47 -17.42 -5.45
N VAL A 161 18.51 -16.40 -6.30
CA VAL A 161 18.00 -15.05 -6.01
C VAL A 161 17.07 -14.63 -7.14
N LEU A 162 15.83 -14.28 -6.81
CA LEU A 162 14.93 -13.61 -7.73
C LEU A 162 15.34 -12.14 -7.78
N GLN A 163 15.60 -11.63 -8.97
CA GLN A 163 15.95 -10.23 -9.22
C GLN A 163 14.86 -9.57 -10.05
N VAL A 164 14.51 -8.34 -9.69
CA VAL A 164 13.60 -7.50 -10.46
C VAL A 164 14.22 -6.11 -10.67
N LYS A 165 14.10 -5.58 -11.88
CA LYS A 165 14.46 -4.21 -12.23
C LYS A 165 13.25 -3.49 -12.78
N ASN A 166 13.07 -2.25 -12.40
CA ASN A 166 12.01 -1.37 -12.91
C ASN A 166 12.60 -0.37 -13.90
N PRO A 167 12.49 -0.59 -15.22
CA PRO A 167 12.98 0.33 -16.23
C PRO A 167 12.04 1.51 -16.48
N THR A 168 10.86 1.54 -15.83
CA THR A 168 9.83 2.55 -16.07
C THR A 168 10.05 3.80 -15.22
N LEU A 169 9.29 4.84 -15.48
CA LEU A 169 9.30 6.10 -14.73
C LEU A 169 8.29 6.09 -13.56
N TYR A 170 7.64 4.98 -13.31
CA TYR A 170 6.58 4.82 -12.30
C TYR A 170 6.97 3.84 -11.22
N HIS A 171 6.50 4.06 -10.00
CA HIS A 171 6.62 3.07 -8.93
C HIS A 171 5.67 1.90 -9.17
N VAL A 172 6.12 0.71 -8.87
CA VAL A 172 5.27 -0.48 -8.91
C VAL A 172 5.14 -1.04 -7.51
N SER A 173 3.93 -0.98 -6.96
CA SER A 173 3.60 -1.62 -5.67
C SER A 173 3.19 -3.06 -5.93
N MET A 174 3.84 -4.00 -5.25
CA MET A 174 3.63 -5.44 -5.47
C MET A 174 3.31 -6.15 -4.16
N ALA A 175 2.53 -7.21 -4.25
CA ALA A 175 2.23 -8.13 -3.17
C ALA A 175 2.30 -9.57 -3.65
N ASP A 176 2.47 -10.51 -2.72
CA ASP A 176 2.45 -11.96 -2.99
C ASP A 176 3.42 -12.39 -4.09
N ILE A 177 4.66 -11.92 -4.06
CA ILE A 177 5.68 -12.32 -5.05
C ILE A 177 6.09 -13.76 -4.76
N LYS A 178 5.78 -14.66 -5.67
CA LYS A 178 6.03 -16.11 -5.54
C LYS A 178 6.83 -16.66 -6.70
N VAL A 179 7.76 -17.53 -6.37
CA VAL A 179 8.51 -18.35 -7.32
C VAL A 179 8.08 -19.80 -7.09
N GLN A 180 7.30 -20.36 -8.03
CA GLN A 180 6.56 -21.63 -7.84
C GLN A 180 5.64 -21.51 -6.59
N ALA A 181 5.76 -22.40 -5.61
CA ALA A 181 5.01 -22.35 -4.35
C ALA A 181 5.69 -21.49 -3.25
N GLN A 182 6.91 -21.01 -3.49
CA GLN A 182 7.72 -20.30 -2.50
C GLN A 182 7.42 -18.80 -2.53
N LEU A 183 7.09 -18.24 -1.37
CA LEU A 183 6.95 -16.81 -1.19
C LEU A 183 8.33 -16.15 -1.15
N ALA A 184 8.59 -15.22 -2.08
CA ALA A 184 9.81 -14.42 -2.14
C ALA A 184 9.64 -13.10 -1.37
N SER A 185 8.44 -12.51 -1.39
CA SER A 185 8.10 -11.30 -0.61
C SER A 185 6.58 -11.16 -0.44
N ASP A 186 6.12 -10.80 0.76
CA ASP A 186 4.72 -10.52 1.03
C ASP A 186 4.27 -9.22 0.35
N SER A 187 5.07 -8.17 0.48
CA SER A 187 4.81 -6.87 -0.15
C SER A 187 6.09 -6.07 -0.33
N THR A 188 6.14 -5.34 -1.44
CA THR A 188 7.23 -4.41 -1.73
C THR A 188 6.77 -3.34 -2.71
N MET A 189 7.56 -2.28 -2.83
CA MET A 189 7.42 -1.29 -3.88
C MET A 189 8.79 -1.11 -4.52
N ILE A 190 8.84 -1.04 -5.84
CA ILE A 190 10.06 -0.78 -6.59
C ILE A 190 9.95 0.58 -7.27
N ALA A 191 10.93 1.45 -7.01
CA ALA A 191 10.98 2.80 -7.56
C ALA A 191 11.43 2.82 -9.04
N PRO A 192 11.22 3.92 -9.76
CA PRO A 192 11.80 4.12 -11.09
C PRO A 192 13.30 3.88 -11.12
N GLY A 193 13.75 3.00 -12.02
CA GLY A 193 15.16 2.64 -12.18
C GLY A 193 15.74 1.73 -11.11
N GLU A 194 14.99 1.40 -10.05
CA GLU A 194 15.45 0.57 -8.95
C GLU A 194 15.56 -0.91 -9.35
N GLU A 195 16.53 -1.60 -8.74
CA GLU A 195 16.67 -3.04 -8.77
C GLU A 195 16.51 -3.61 -7.36
N LYS A 196 15.74 -4.68 -7.21
CA LYS A 196 15.58 -5.42 -5.96
C LYS A 196 15.90 -6.89 -6.12
N ARG A 197 16.37 -7.48 -5.03
CA ARG A 197 16.79 -8.88 -4.95
C ARG A 197 16.08 -9.57 -3.80
N PHE A 198 15.55 -10.75 -4.07
CA PHE A 198 14.85 -11.58 -3.09
C PHE A 198 15.55 -12.94 -3.02
N PRO A 199 16.33 -13.19 -1.96
CA PRO A 199 16.94 -14.50 -1.73
C PRO A 199 15.86 -15.57 -1.57
N LEU A 200 15.99 -16.69 -2.29
CA LEU A 200 15.06 -17.80 -2.19
C LEU A 200 15.54 -18.79 -1.13
N SER A 201 14.61 -19.34 -0.34
CA SER A 201 14.92 -20.30 0.73
C SER A 201 15.32 -21.67 0.18
N ALA A 202 14.87 -22.02 -1.05
CA ALA A 202 15.23 -23.24 -1.75
C ALA A 202 15.54 -22.95 -3.21
N ALA A 203 16.44 -23.74 -3.80
CA ALA A 203 16.67 -23.69 -5.24
C ALA A 203 15.39 -24.13 -5.99
N PRO A 204 14.93 -23.38 -7.00
CA PRO A 204 13.81 -23.81 -7.81
C PRO A 204 14.13 -25.14 -8.53
N ALA A 205 13.07 -25.90 -8.83
CA ALA A 205 13.19 -27.13 -9.60
C ALA A 205 13.82 -26.89 -10.99
N SER A 206 14.37 -27.93 -11.59
CA SER A 206 14.93 -27.87 -12.95
C SER A 206 13.81 -27.57 -13.96
N GLY A 207 14.09 -26.70 -14.94
CA GLY A 207 13.15 -26.30 -15.99
C GLY A 207 12.60 -24.88 -15.80
N PRO A 208 11.62 -24.46 -16.60
CA PRO A 208 11.01 -23.14 -16.49
C PRO A 208 10.36 -22.93 -15.11
N VAL A 209 10.69 -21.82 -14.47
CA VAL A 209 10.25 -21.50 -13.10
C VAL A 209 9.11 -20.50 -13.16
N GLN A 210 7.96 -20.87 -12.63
CA GLN A 210 6.79 -19.99 -12.61
C GLN A 210 6.96 -18.88 -11.58
N LEU A 211 6.92 -17.64 -12.05
CA LEU A 211 6.79 -16.42 -11.26
C LEU A 211 5.33 -15.98 -11.24
N SER A 212 4.84 -15.53 -10.09
CA SER A 212 3.58 -14.81 -9.97
C SER A 212 3.68 -13.70 -8.94
N PHE A 213 2.95 -12.61 -9.17
CA PHE A 213 2.79 -11.51 -8.22
C PHE A 213 1.49 -10.75 -8.48
N SER A 214 1.06 -9.96 -7.49
CA SER A 214 -0.03 -9.01 -7.62
C SER A 214 0.54 -7.58 -7.66
N SER A 215 0.13 -6.76 -8.62
CA SER A 215 0.38 -5.32 -8.60
C SER A 215 -0.83 -4.59 -8.05
N ILE A 216 -0.60 -3.57 -7.23
CA ILE A 216 -1.66 -2.74 -6.65
C ILE A 216 -1.75 -1.45 -7.47
N ASN A 217 -2.84 -1.28 -8.20
CA ASN A 217 -3.06 -0.15 -9.11
C ASN A 217 -3.42 1.15 -8.36
N ASP A 218 -3.63 2.25 -9.09
CA ASP A 218 -3.95 3.59 -8.56
C ASP A 218 -5.22 3.63 -7.71
N TYR A 219 -6.17 2.74 -7.99
CA TYR A 219 -7.43 2.62 -7.25
C TYR A 219 -7.34 1.70 -6.03
N GLY A 220 -6.17 1.09 -5.77
CA GLY A 220 -5.96 0.15 -4.68
C GLY A 220 -6.41 -1.28 -4.99
N ALA A 221 -6.82 -1.58 -6.22
CA ALA A 221 -7.17 -2.92 -6.65
C ALA A 221 -5.92 -3.72 -7.04
N GLN A 222 -6.01 -5.05 -6.90
CA GLN A 222 -4.94 -5.97 -7.27
C GLN A 222 -5.13 -6.52 -8.68
N ASN A 223 -4.10 -6.39 -9.51
CA ASN A 223 -3.98 -7.02 -10.81
C ASN A 223 -2.91 -8.12 -10.71
N HIS A 224 -3.22 -9.33 -11.20
CA HIS A 224 -2.32 -10.47 -11.11
C HIS A 224 -1.45 -10.58 -12.35
N TYR A 225 -0.17 -10.87 -12.13
CA TYR A 225 0.83 -11.05 -13.18
C TYR A 225 1.54 -12.38 -13.03
N SER A 226 1.96 -12.97 -14.17
CA SER A 226 2.74 -14.18 -14.19
C SER A 226 3.76 -14.20 -15.34
N ALA A 227 4.85 -14.93 -15.12
CA ALA A 227 5.89 -15.17 -16.12
C ALA A 227 6.54 -16.54 -15.90
N ALA A 228 7.08 -17.12 -16.97
CA ALA A 228 7.94 -18.28 -16.90
C ALA A 228 9.40 -17.82 -17.00
N LEU A 229 10.16 -17.99 -15.91
CA LEU A 229 11.58 -17.62 -15.85
C LEU A 229 12.43 -18.80 -16.31
N PRO A 230 13.44 -18.62 -17.17
CA PRO A 230 14.40 -19.66 -17.50
C PRO A 230 15.25 -20.00 -16.26
N SER A 231 15.47 -21.29 -16.00
CA SER A 231 16.13 -21.77 -14.78
C SER A 231 17.65 -21.53 -14.74
N ALA A 232 18.27 -21.12 -15.83
CA ALA A 232 19.74 -21.15 -15.98
C ALA A 232 20.39 -19.91 -16.60
N ALA A 233 19.65 -18.85 -16.89
CA ALA A 233 20.21 -17.66 -17.51
C ALA A 233 19.69 -16.40 -16.84
N ALA A 234 20.56 -15.43 -16.59
CA ALA A 234 20.19 -14.06 -16.18
C ALA A 234 19.48 -13.32 -17.34
N VAL A 235 18.54 -13.99 -17.99
CA VAL A 235 17.72 -13.41 -19.07
C VAL A 235 16.53 -12.73 -18.42
N ALA A 236 16.37 -11.45 -18.69
CA ALA A 236 15.22 -10.67 -18.22
C ALA A 236 13.95 -11.11 -18.96
N VAL A 237 12.89 -11.34 -18.21
CA VAL A 237 11.56 -11.73 -18.71
C VAL A 237 10.53 -10.74 -18.21
N HIS A 238 9.60 -10.36 -19.06
CA HIS A 238 8.44 -9.55 -18.70
C HIS A 238 7.27 -10.44 -18.28
N ALA A 239 6.54 -10.01 -17.27
CA ALA A 239 5.34 -10.70 -16.82
C ALA A 239 4.11 -10.18 -17.58
N THR A 240 3.17 -11.07 -17.86
CA THR A 240 1.89 -10.72 -18.45
C THR A 240 0.78 -10.72 -17.42
N GLU A 241 -0.17 -9.78 -17.57
CA GLU A 241 -1.35 -9.74 -16.71
C GLU A 241 -2.22 -10.97 -16.95
N SER A 242 -2.46 -11.73 -15.89
CA SER A 242 -3.35 -12.88 -15.92
C SER A 242 -4.77 -12.43 -15.54
N ARG A 243 -5.69 -12.46 -16.53
CA ARG A 243 -7.10 -12.21 -16.24
C ARG A 243 -7.62 -13.37 -15.37
N ARG A 244 -8.17 -13.05 -14.18
CA ARG A 244 -9.00 -14.05 -13.47
C ARG A 244 -10.11 -14.49 -14.42
N LYS A 245 -10.17 -15.78 -14.74
CA LYS A 245 -11.42 -16.33 -15.27
C LYS A 245 -12.49 -16.15 -14.19
N PRO A 246 -13.68 -15.64 -14.57
CA PRO A 246 -14.81 -15.48 -13.64
C PRO A 246 -15.21 -16.81 -13.00
#